data_f6b69df62ad13ee58b4ffd577fb53501
#
_entry.id   f6b69df62ad13ee58b4ffd577fb53501
#
_cell.length_a   1.000
_cell.length_b   1.000
_cell.length_c   1.000
_cell.angle_alpha   90.00
_cell.angle_beta   90.00
_cell.angle_gamma   90.00
#
_symmetry.space_group_name_H-M   'P 1'
#
loop_
_entity.id
_entity.type
_entity.pdbx_description
1 polymer ?
#
loop_
_entity_poly.entity_id
_entity_poly.type
_entity_poly.pdbx_seq_one_letter_code
_entity_poly.pdbx_strand_id
1 'polypeptide(L)'
;ATTSMVTSKHYFFTHEIYTRSFLNTFSLFWGNPSQYCILALLPNYLHQTHSSLIFMVRELIKQTGCEYSGFYDAITPQLVEYLKAPERLSKRLILFGVSYSLLDLVESYDFSLGDAIVFETGGMKGRRKEMVREELHSVLTKGLGVKSIASEYGMTELFSQAYSKGNGIYNCPPW
;
A
#
# COMPACT_ATOMS: atom_id res chain seq x y z
N ALA A 1 -2.58 6.55 14.92
CA ALA A 1 -1.46 5.80 15.53
C ALA A 1 -2.00 4.61 16.31
N THR A 2 -1.53 3.42 15.98
CA THR A 2 -2.00 2.14 16.57
C THR A 2 -1.19 1.70 17.81
N THR A 3 -0.33 2.56 18.31
CA THR A 3 0.58 2.24 19.43
C THR A 3 0.11 2.77 20.78
N SER A 4 -0.97 3.53 20.85
CA SER A 4 -1.56 3.99 22.11
C SER A 4 -3.00 3.49 22.26
N MET A 5 -3.45 3.33 23.51
CA MET A 5 -4.84 2.96 23.82
C MET A 5 -5.85 4.05 23.39
N VAL A 6 -5.38 5.23 22.98
CA VAL A 6 -6.21 6.33 22.48
C VAL A 6 -6.05 6.40 20.95
N THR A 7 -7.13 6.22 20.21
CA THR A 7 -7.15 6.36 18.76
C THR A 7 -7.15 7.84 18.36
N SER A 8 -6.26 8.21 17.43
CA SER A 8 -6.30 9.53 16.79
C SER A 8 -7.61 9.71 16.03
N LYS A 9 -8.20 10.90 16.13
CA LYS A 9 -9.45 11.25 15.44
C LYS A 9 -9.26 12.57 14.71
N HIS A 10 -9.80 12.63 13.49
CA HIS A 10 -9.91 13.87 12.74
C HIS A 10 -11.39 14.14 12.46
N TYR A 11 -11.84 15.34 12.86
CA TYR A 11 -13.24 15.76 12.67
C TYR A 11 -13.31 16.65 11.43
N PHE A 12 -14.16 16.29 10.48
CA PHE A 12 -14.39 17.06 9.26
C PHE A 12 -15.85 16.95 8.81
N PHE A 13 -16.28 17.93 8.02
CA PHE A 13 -17.70 18.01 7.61
C PHE A 13 -18.10 16.93 6.60
N THR A 14 -17.22 16.61 5.64
CA THR A 14 -17.50 15.61 4.61
C THR A 14 -16.26 14.79 4.31
N HIS A 15 -16.46 13.51 3.97
CA HIS A 15 -15.39 12.63 3.49
C HIS A 15 -14.80 13.11 2.14
N GLU A 16 -15.52 13.95 1.43
CA GLU A 16 -15.19 14.43 0.10
C GLU A 16 -13.86 15.20 0.05
N ILE A 17 -13.62 16.07 1.05
CA ILE A 17 -12.37 16.82 1.15
C ILE A 17 -11.17 15.87 1.26
N TYR A 18 -11.26 14.88 2.14
CA TYR A 18 -10.21 13.89 2.32
C TYR A 18 -10.02 13.03 1.06
N THR A 19 -11.14 12.57 0.47
CA THR A 19 -11.12 11.77 -0.77
C THR A 19 -10.45 12.54 -1.91
N ARG A 20 -10.80 13.78 -2.13
CA ARG A 20 -10.18 14.64 -3.16
C ARG A 20 -8.70 14.85 -2.88
N SER A 21 -8.32 15.09 -1.62
CA SER A 21 -6.92 15.30 -1.24
C SER A 21 -6.06 14.08 -1.60
N PHE A 22 -6.39 12.88 -1.13
CA PHE A 22 -5.54 11.71 -1.40
C PHE A 22 -5.60 11.24 -2.87
N LEU A 23 -6.75 11.36 -3.56
CA LEU A 23 -6.82 11.03 -4.99
C LEU A 23 -5.97 11.97 -5.84
N ASN A 24 -6.01 13.27 -5.55
CA ASN A 24 -5.15 14.24 -6.23
C ASN A 24 -3.68 14.00 -5.90
N THR A 25 -3.35 13.72 -4.64
CA THR A 25 -1.98 13.39 -4.22
C THR A 25 -1.48 12.12 -4.93
N PHE A 26 -2.29 11.06 -4.94
CA PHE A 26 -1.92 9.84 -5.67
C PHE A 26 -1.69 10.14 -7.15
N SER A 27 -2.62 10.88 -7.79
CA SER A 27 -2.51 11.20 -9.20
C SER A 27 -1.28 12.06 -9.53
N LEU A 28 -0.89 12.96 -8.63
CA LEU A 28 0.29 13.81 -8.78
C LEU A 28 1.60 12.98 -8.82
N PHE A 29 1.71 11.96 -7.96
CA PHE A 29 2.94 11.19 -7.83
C PHE A 29 2.99 9.94 -8.70
N TRP A 30 1.84 9.33 -8.99
CA TRP A 30 1.72 8.01 -9.60
C TRP A 30 0.88 7.97 -10.88
N GLY A 31 0.13 9.02 -11.17
CA GLY A 31 -0.79 9.07 -12.30
C GLY A 31 -2.20 8.59 -11.95
N ASN A 32 -3.05 8.44 -12.95
CA ASN A 32 -4.45 8.11 -12.75
C ASN A 32 -4.62 6.68 -12.21
N PRO A 33 -5.36 6.47 -11.10
CA PRO A 33 -5.62 5.13 -10.56
C PRO A 33 -6.22 4.14 -11.56
N SER A 34 -6.95 4.62 -12.57
CA SER A 34 -7.54 3.76 -13.61
C SER A 34 -6.52 3.00 -14.47
N GLN A 35 -5.25 3.39 -14.42
CA GLN A 35 -4.15 2.72 -15.13
C GLN A 35 -3.64 1.47 -14.40
N TYR A 36 -4.11 1.22 -13.18
CA TYR A 36 -3.55 0.21 -12.30
C TYR A 36 -4.55 -0.90 -11.95
N CYS A 37 -4.00 -2.06 -11.61
CA CYS A 37 -4.65 -3.09 -10.82
C CYS A 37 -4.04 -3.05 -9.41
N ILE A 38 -4.85 -2.87 -8.38
CA ILE A 38 -4.39 -2.72 -7.00
C ILE A 38 -4.72 -3.96 -6.19
N LEU A 39 -3.67 -4.69 -5.77
CA LEU A 39 -3.78 -5.81 -4.83
C LEU A 39 -3.28 -5.33 -3.46
N ALA A 40 -4.16 -5.33 -2.46
CA ALA A 40 -3.86 -4.77 -1.14
C ALA A 40 -3.77 -5.88 -0.08
N LEU A 41 -2.55 -6.35 0.20
CA LEU A 41 -2.26 -7.33 1.25
C LEU A 41 -2.13 -6.63 2.60
N LEU A 42 -3.28 -6.43 3.25
CA LEU A 42 -3.42 -5.66 4.49
C LEU A 42 -4.12 -6.48 5.60
N PRO A 43 -3.48 -7.55 6.12
CA PRO A 43 -4.05 -8.40 7.16
C PRO A 43 -4.43 -7.61 8.42
N ASN A 44 -5.57 -7.96 9.03
CA ASN A 44 -6.13 -7.34 10.24
C ASN A 44 -6.56 -5.88 10.12
N TYR A 45 -6.41 -5.25 8.94
CA TYR A 45 -6.93 -3.89 8.74
C TYR A 45 -8.38 -3.87 8.28
N LEU A 46 -8.87 -4.94 7.65
CA LEU A 46 -10.25 -5.01 7.15
C LEU A 46 -11.30 -4.87 8.26
N HIS A 47 -10.96 -5.28 9.49
CA HIS A 47 -11.81 -5.12 10.67
C HIS A 47 -11.72 -3.72 11.31
N GLN A 48 -10.80 -2.86 10.82
CA GLN A 48 -10.63 -1.50 11.33
C GLN A 48 -11.47 -0.52 10.48
N THR A 49 -12.74 -0.40 10.79
CA THR A 49 -13.71 0.44 10.05
C THR A 49 -13.33 1.93 10.02
N HIS A 50 -12.44 2.37 10.90
CA HIS A 50 -12.00 3.76 11.04
C HIS A 50 -10.54 4.01 10.59
N SER A 51 -9.95 3.10 9.85
CA SER A 51 -8.59 3.28 9.33
C SER A 51 -8.59 4.20 8.10
N SER A 52 -7.87 5.32 8.19
CA SER A 52 -7.67 6.25 7.06
C SER A 52 -6.96 5.56 5.89
N LEU A 53 -5.99 4.67 6.15
CA LEU A 53 -5.33 3.87 5.14
C LEU A 53 -6.32 2.98 4.37
N ILE A 54 -7.17 2.25 5.09
CA ILE A 54 -8.18 1.36 4.45
C ILE A 54 -9.17 2.18 3.63
N PHE A 55 -9.61 3.33 4.15
CA PHE A 55 -10.49 4.22 3.42
C PHE A 55 -9.84 4.70 2.11
N MET A 56 -8.62 5.18 2.17
CA MET A 56 -7.85 5.63 1.00
C MET A 56 -7.68 4.51 -0.03
N VAL A 57 -7.19 3.34 0.38
CA VAL A 57 -6.94 2.21 -0.53
C VAL A 57 -8.24 1.71 -1.15
N ARG A 58 -9.35 1.69 -0.41
CA ARG A 58 -10.68 1.32 -0.93
C ARG A 58 -11.14 2.27 -2.03
N GLU A 59 -11.00 3.56 -1.83
CA GLU A 59 -11.38 4.54 -2.84
C GLU A 59 -10.47 4.47 -4.08
N LEU A 60 -9.16 4.24 -3.90
CA LEU A 60 -8.23 3.99 -5.02
C LEU A 60 -8.65 2.74 -5.80
N ILE A 61 -8.96 1.63 -5.14
CA ILE A 61 -9.44 0.39 -5.77
C ILE A 61 -10.69 0.65 -6.62
N LYS A 62 -11.66 1.40 -6.10
CA LYS A 62 -12.87 1.77 -6.87
C LYS A 62 -12.53 2.51 -8.17
N GLN A 63 -11.51 3.38 -8.15
CA GLN A 63 -11.10 4.15 -9.32
C GLN A 63 -10.36 3.31 -10.38
N THR A 64 -9.83 2.12 -10.01
CA THR A 64 -9.09 1.29 -10.97
C THR A 64 -9.98 0.72 -12.06
N GLY A 65 -11.23 0.38 -11.77
CA GLY A 65 -12.09 -0.39 -12.67
C GLY A 65 -11.49 -1.75 -13.08
N CYS A 66 -10.54 -2.29 -12.30
CA CYS A 66 -9.91 -3.58 -12.53
C CYS A 66 -10.61 -4.63 -11.65
N GLU A 67 -11.12 -5.70 -12.26
CA GLU A 67 -11.86 -6.77 -11.57
C GLU A 67 -11.01 -7.52 -10.54
N TYR A 68 -9.69 -7.54 -10.71
CA TYR A 68 -8.74 -8.20 -9.81
C TYR A 68 -8.33 -7.31 -8.63
N SER A 69 -8.64 -6.01 -8.69
CA SER A 69 -8.32 -5.08 -7.60
C SER A 69 -9.13 -5.41 -6.36
N GLY A 70 -8.45 -5.50 -5.21
CA GLY A 70 -9.13 -5.85 -3.97
C GLY A 70 -8.22 -5.92 -2.77
N PHE A 71 -8.84 -6.19 -1.63
CA PHE A 71 -8.16 -6.45 -0.37
C PHE A 71 -7.94 -7.95 -0.17
N TYR A 72 -6.77 -8.27 0.34
CA TYR A 72 -6.37 -9.60 0.73
C TYR A 72 -5.95 -9.56 2.20
N ASP A 73 -6.64 -10.32 3.05
CA ASP A 73 -6.36 -10.42 4.49
C ASP A 73 -5.32 -11.50 4.81
N ALA A 74 -4.96 -12.29 3.81
CA ALA A 74 -3.94 -13.34 3.90
C ALA A 74 -3.27 -13.57 2.53
N ILE A 75 -2.16 -14.29 2.56
CA ILE A 75 -1.49 -14.82 1.36
C ILE A 75 -2.31 -16.02 0.85
N THR A 76 -3.30 -15.74 0.01
CA THR A 76 -4.15 -16.77 -0.59
C THR A 76 -3.54 -17.34 -1.87
N PRO A 77 -3.90 -18.58 -2.28
CA PRO A 77 -3.47 -19.13 -3.57
C PRO A 77 -3.83 -18.21 -4.75
N GLN A 78 -4.98 -17.55 -4.71
CA GLN A 78 -5.42 -16.60 -5.73
C GLN A 78 -4.49 -15.38 -5.81
N LEU A 79 -4.11 -14.78 -4.66
CA LEU A 79 -3.16 -13.66 -4.63
C LEU A 79 -1.83 -14.09 -5.23
N VAL A 80 -1.33 -15.26 -4.85
CA VAL A 80 -0.06 -15.81 -5.35
C VAL A 80 -0.13 -16.04 -6.87
N GLU A 81 -1.24 -16.56 -7.38
CA GLU A 81 -1.45 -16.72 -8.83
C GLU A 81 -1.36 -15.38 -9.56
N TYR A 82 -2.02 -14.34 -9.09
CA TYR A 82 -1.95 -13.01 -9.71
C TYR A 82 -0.55 -12.40 -9.65
N LEU A 83 0.17 -12.60 -8.56
CA LEU A 83 1.54 -12.12 -8.43
C LEU A 83 2.54 -12.91 -9.27
N LYS A 84 2.27 -14.18 -9.59
CA LYS A 84 3.12 -14.99 -10.50
C LYS A 84 2.91 -14.71 -11.96
N ALA A 85 1.78 -14.14 -12.32
CA ALA A 85 1.42 -13.83 -13.70
C ALA A 85 0.82 -12.41 -13.81
N PRO A 86 1.57 -11.35 -13.43
CA PRO A 86 1.04 -9.99 -13.37
C PRO A 86 0.62 -9.45 -14.76
N GLU A 87 1.15 -10.03 -15.84
CA GLU A 87 0.73 -9.71 -17.21
C GLU A 87 -0.74 -10.04 -17.51
N ARG A 88 -1.36 -10.93 -16.73
CA ARG A 88 -2.79 -11.27 -16.83
C ARG A 88 -3.72 -10.21 -16.25
N LEU A 89 -3.19 -9.27 -15.49
CA LEU A 89 -4.00 -8.27 -14.80
C LEU A 89 -4.52 -7.15 -15.71
N SER A 90 -4.17 -7.16 -17.00
CA SER A 90 -4.56 -6.17 -18.03
C SER A 90 -4.14 -4.72 -17.75
N LYS A 91 -3.66 -4.41 -16.55
CA LYS A 91 -3.20 -3.11 -16.09
C LYS A 91 -1.92 -3.27 -15.25
N ARG A 92 -1.16 -2.19 -15.12
CA ARG A 92 0.05 -2.19 -14.30
C ARG A 92 -0.28 -2.52 -12.85
N LEU A 93 0.47 -3.44 -12.26
CA LEU A 93 0.26 -3.88 -10.88
C LEU A 93 0.73 -2.83 -9.88
N ILE A 94 -0.12 -2.57 -8.88
CA ILE A 94 0.25 -1.99 -7.59
C ILE A 94 -0.01 -3.05 -6.51
N LEU A 95 1.03 -3.36 -5.73
CA LEU A 95 0.91 -4.17 -4.53
C LEU A 95 1.07 -3.27 -3.30
N PHE A 96 -0.01 -3.08 -2.54
CA PHE A 96 0.05 -2.50 -1.20
C PHE A 96 0.24 -3.59 -0.17
N GLY A 97 1.19 -3.40 0.76
CA GLY A 97 1.35 -4.34 1.86
C GLY A 97 1.91 -3.71 3.12
N VAL A 98 1.56 -4.29 4.26
CA VAL A 98 2.26 -3.97 5.51
C VAL A 98 3.60 -4.71 5.54
N SER A 99 4.61 -4.09 6.16
CA SER A 99 5.99 -4.60 6.15
C SER A 99 6.09 -6.08 6.48
N TYR A 100 5.45 -6.54 7.55
CA TYR A 100 5.51 -7.94 7.97
C TYR A 100 4.86 -8.91 6.97
N SER A 101 3.74 -8.52 6.33
CA SER A 101 3.06 -9.41 5.37
C SER A 101 3.76 -9.47 4.02
N LEU A 102 4.44 -8.40 3.62
CA LEU A 102 5.32 -8.44 2.45
C LEU A 102 6.55 -9.34 2.70
N LEU A 103 7.10 -9.34 3.92
CA LEU A 103 8.17 -10.27 4.30
C LEU A 103 7.68 -11.72 4.30
N ASP A 104 6.51 -12.01 4.90
CA ASP A 104 5.89 -13.35 4.86
C ASP A 104 5.71 -13.85 3.43
N LEU A 105 5.33 -12.93 2.51
CA LEU A 105 5.13 -13.23 1.11
C LEU A 105 6.44 -13.64 0.42
N VAL A 106 7.52 -12.87 0.58
CA VAL A 106 8.81 -13.13 -0.08
C VAL A 106 9.62 -14.25 0.58
N GLU A 107 9.33 -14.62 1.82
CA GLU A 107 9.90 -15.80 2.46
C GLU A 107 9.26 -17.11 1.97
N SER A 108 8.01 -17.03 1.54
CA SER A 108 7.24 -18.19 1.09
C SER A 108 7.32 -18.42 -0.41
N TYR A 109 7.59 -17.36 -1.19
CA TYR A 109 7.55 -17.41 -2.66
C TYR A 109 8.55 -16.44 -3.27
N ASP A 110 9.11 -16.83 -4.42
CA ASP A 110 9.88 -15.94 -5.30
C ASP A 110 8.96 -15.35 -6.38
N PHE A 111 9.13 -14.04 -6.64
CA PHE A 111 8.37 -13.34 -7.65
C PHE A 111 9.28 -12.57 -8.62
N SER A 112 8.75 -12.24 -9.80
CA SER A 112 9.35 -11.34 -10.77
C SER A 112 8.29 -10.34 -11.23
N LEU A 113 8.00 -9.35 -10.38
CA LEU A 113 6.92 -8.39 -10.61
C LEU A 113 7.31 -7.27 -11.59
N GLY A 114 8.60 -7.21 -11.99
CA GLY A 114 9.08 -6.32 -13.05
C GLY A 114 8.88 -4.84 -12.75
N ASP A 115 7.96 -4.21 -13.48
CA ASP A 115 7.66 -2.78 -13.38
C ASP A 115 6.52 -2.45 -12.40
N ALA A 116 6.05 -3.44 -11.63
CA ALA A 116 5.05 -3.22 -10.59
C ALA A 116 5.52 -2.17 -9.57
N ILE A 117 4.56 -1.45 -9.01
CA ILE A 117 4.80 -0.55 -7.90
C ILE A 117 4.45 -1.30 -6.61
N VAL A 118 5.39 -1.41 -5.70
CA VAL A 118 5.15 -2.01 -4.39
C VAL A 118 5.18 -0.93 -3.33
N PHE A 119 4.07 -0.75 -2.63
CA PHE A 119 3.96 0.14 -1.48
C PHE A 119 4.12 -0.64 -0.19
N GLU A 120 5.13 -0.28 0.57
CA GLU A 120 5.31 -0.69 1.95
C GLU A 120 4.70 0.36 2.88
N THR A 121 3.89 -0.06 3.83
CA THR A 121 3.27 0.80 4.83
C THR A 121 3.18 0.10 6.19
N GLY A 122 3.20 0.85 7.27
CA GLY A 122 2.75 0.42 8.60
C GLY A 122 3.69 -0.36 9.51
N GLY A 123 4.90 -0.77 9.14
CA GLY A 123 5.90 -1.40 10.02
C GLY A 123 5.57 -2.81 10.53
N MET A 124 6.39 -3.34 11.46
CA MET A 124 6.35 -4.75 11.91
C MET A 124 5.23 -5.05 12.92
N LYS A 125 4.70 -4.03 13.59
CA LYS A 125 3.58 -4.14 14.57
C LYS A 125 3.77 -5.20 15.65
N GLY A 126 5.00 -5.39 16.11
CA GLY A 126 5.34 -6.39 17.12
C GLY A 126 5.24 -7.86 16.66
N ARG A 127 4.96 -8.12 15.38
CA ARG A 127 4.89 -9.48 14.83
C ARG A 127 6.25 -10.03 14.43
N ARG A 128 7.18 -9.13 14.11
CA ARG A 128 8.56 -9.44 13.75
C ARG A 128 9.50 -8.47 14.44
N LYS A 129 10.79 -8.85 14.52
CA LYS A 129 11.83 -7.92 14.94
C LYS A 129 11.85 -6.71 14.01
N GLU A 130 11.96 -5.51 14.60
CA GLU A 130 12.10 -4.29 13.81
C GLU A 130 13.36 -4.36 12.95
N MET A 131 13.23 -3.90 11.73
CA MET A 131 14.25 -3.93 10.69
C MET A 131 14.44 -2.50 10.19
N VAL A 132 15.69 -2.08 9.94
CA VAL A 132 15.90 -0.78 9.33
C VAL A 132 15.38 -0.79 7.89
N ARG A 133 14.95 0.38 7.42
CA ARG A 133 14.28 0.50 6.12
C ARG A 133 15.12 -0.03 4.96
N GLU A 134 16.40 0.25 4.96
CA GLU A 134 17.32 -0.17 3.90
C GLU A 134 17.40 -1.69 3.81
N GLU A 135 17.44 -2.38 4.93
CA GLU A 135 17.46 -3.84 5.00
C GLU A 135 16.12 -4.41 4.52
N LEU A 136 15.00 -3.88 5.02
CA LEU A 136 13.65 -4.27 4.59
C LEU A 136 13.48 -4.10 3.08
N HIS A 137 13.80 -2.94 2.54
CA HIS A 137 13.66 -2.67 1.11
C HIS A 137 14.57 -3.55 0.26
N SER A 138 15.79 -3.86 0.73
CA SER A 138 16.69 -4.79 0.05
C SER A 138 16.10 -6.19 -0.07
N VAL A 139 15.56 -6.72 1.04
CA VAL A 139 14.90 -8.04 1.06
C VAL A 139 13.68 -8.07 0.13
N LEU A 140 12.80 -7.07 0.25
CA LEU A 140 11.58 -6.98 -0.55
C LEU A 140 11.88 -6.79 -2.04
N THR A 141 12.84 -5.94 -2.39
CA THR A 141 13.23 -5.69 -3.78
C THR A 141 13.70 -6.99 -4.44
N LYS A 142 14.54 -7.76 -3.75
CA LYS A 142 15.05 -9.04 -4.22
C LYS A 142 13.93 -10.08 -4.36
N GLY A 143 13.13 -10.27 -3.30
CA GLY A 143 12.09 -11.31 -3.27
C GLY A 143 10.91 -11.05 -4.19
N LEU A 144 10.59 -9.77 -4.47
CA LEU A 144 9.51 -9.39 -5.38
C LEU A 144 10.00 -9.15 -6.82
N GLY A 145 11.31 -9.08 -7.06
CA GLY A 145 11.87 -8.84 -8.39
C GLY A 145 11.49 -7.45 -8.94
N VAL A 146 11.50 -6.42 -8.10
CA VAL A 146 11.20 -5.04 -8.48
C VAL A 146 12.43 -4.13 -8.31
N LYS A 147 12.43 -2.95 -8.94
CA LYS A 147 13.56 -2.03 -8.88
C LYS A 147 13.67 -1.28 -7.56
N SER A 148 12.55 -0.99 -6.91
CA SER A 148 12.49 -0.24 -5.66
C SER A 148 11.17 -0.50 -4.95
N ILE A 149 11.15 -0.22 -3.63
CA ILE A 149 9.95 -0.28 -2.81
C ILE A 149 9.52 1.16 -2.50
N ALA A 150 8.30 1.51 -2.87
CA ALA A 150 7.69 2.78 -2.52
C ALA A 150 7.15 2.71 -1.09
N SER A 151 7.05 3.87 -0.44
CA SER A 151 6.40 3.98 0.86
C SER A 151 5.33 5.06 0.83
N GLU A 152 4.23 4.79 1.51
CA GLU A 152 3.18 5.76 1.77
C GLU A 152 3.26 6.19 3.24
N TYR A 153 3.13 7.47 3.49
CA TYR A 153 3.03 8.04 4.81
C TYR A 153 1.76 8.89 4.92
N GLY A 154 0.88 8.49 5.82
CA GLY A 154 -0.32 9.22 6.16
C GLY A 154 -0.62 9.11 7.65
N MET A 155 -1.27 10.12 8.21
CA MET A 155 -1.74 10.15 9.58
C MET A 155 -3.24 10.47 9.59
N THR A 156 -3.98 9.88 10.53
CA THR A 156 -5.43 10.11 10.66
C THR A 156 -5.77 11.60 10.80
N GLU A 157 -4.91 12.34 11.47
CA GLU A 157 -5.03 13.77 11.73
C GLU A 157 -4.62 14.68 10.57
N LEU A 158 -4.08 14.12 9.47
CA LEU A 158 -3.69 14.86 8.27
C LEU A 158 -4.64 14.58 7.12
N PHE A 159 -4.91 15.62 6.31
CA PHE A 159 -5.67 15.48 5.06
C PHE A 159 -4.80 15.22 3.82
N SER A 160 -3.54 14.88 4.01
CA SER A 160 -2.63 14.63 2.91
C SER A 160 -1.77 13.41 3.19
N GLN A 161 -1.22 12.84 2.11
CA GLN A 161 -0.25 11.77 2.11
C GLN A 161 1.08 12.27 1.58
N ALA A 162 2.16 11.64 2.01
CA ALA A 162 3.46 11.78 1.41
C ALA A 162 3.90 10.45 0.82
N TYR A 163 4.62 10.50 -0.28
CA TYR A 163 5.12 9.31 -0.96
C TYR A 163 6.63 9.34 -1.11
N SER A 164 7.27 8.19 -0.86
CA SER A 164 8.66 7.92 -1.21
C SER A 164 8.73 6.91 -2.36
N LYS A 165 9.59 7.19 -3.35
CA LYS A 165 9.81 6.30 -4.50
C LYS A 165 10.96 5.30 -4.30
N GLY A 166 11.33 5.02 -3.03
CA GLY A 166 12.31 3.99 -2.69
C GLY A 166 13.66 4.51 -2.19
N ASN A 167 13.81 5.82 -2.03
CA ASN A 167 15.04 6.46 -1.54
C ASN A 167 14.94 6.97 -0.09
N GLY A 168 13.85 6.66 0.62
CA GLY A 168 13.59 7.13 1.98
C GLY A 168 13.19 8.61 2.08
N ILE A 169 13.21 9.36 0.97
CA ILE A 169 12.81 10.76 0.91
C ILE A 169 11.32 10.81 0.57
N TYR A 170 10.54 11.43 1.45
CA TYR A 170 9.11 11.64 1.23
C TYR A 170 8.85 12.98 0.56
N ASN A 171 8.01 12.94 -0.46
CA ASN A 171 7.53 14.11 -1.15
C ASN A 171 6.06 14.33 -0.78
N CYS A 172 5.74 15.56 -0.38
CA CYS A 172 4.40 16.00 -0.04
C CYS A 172 3.76 16.75 -1.22
N PRO A 173 2.43 16.74 -1.35
CA PRO A 173 1.74 17.64 -2.26
C PRO A 173 1.89 19.11 -1.77
N PRO A 174 1.66 20.10 -2.64
CA PRO A 174 1.79 21.51 -2.28
C PRO A 174 0.65 22.07 -1.41
N TRP A 175 -0.28 21.24 -0.93
CA TRP A 175 -1.39 21.60 -0.03
C TRP A 175 -1.35 20.86 1.30
#